data_324ad51ebfa5093fb16e3b553badd002
#
_entry.id   324ad51ebfa5093fb16e3b553badd002
#
_cell.length_a   1.000
_cell.length_b   1.000
_cell.length_c   1.000
_cell.angle_alpha   90.00
_cell.angle_beta   90.00
_cell.angle_gamma   90.00
#
_symmetry.space_group_name_H-M   'P 1'
#
loop_
_entity.id
_entity.type
_entity.pdbx_description
1 polymer ?
#
loop_
_entity_poly.entity_id
_entity_poly.type
_entity_poly.pdbx_seq_one_letter_code
_entity_poly.pdbx_strand_id
1 'polypeptide(L)'
;MFLPVFVMIALPLTAQQLYWPRDLRQAYQNQTRSNDGWPGKKYWQNTGRYDITVTALPPDRTIRGTEQITYINNSPDTLFGLVFNFIQNIHKPGVTRLGDASPDYLTDGVHVDRYTDNGTEEQWGHEDGGTLQFKRLSEPLLPHDSVRLSFEWHYEISLKSGREGMIDSTTYYLAYFYPRVAVYDDVAGWDDIEHNDALEFYNDFNNYTLQVKVPRNYLVWATGNLLNAPEVLQPKYLQRLQASGKTGQLVHIADSADLAGRQVTAQQDVNTWKFAYDDISDVALGLSDHYVWDASSVVVDASTGRRASVQAAYNDTAMDYHHMTDYEQSALTFLSGQWPGVPYPFPKMTVFQGYAGMEYPMMANDETYQNFEFSRFVAEHEISHTYFPFYMGIDETRYGFMDEGWATTFELLYNRTVMSRDSADDFYRQFRVNNWIEDNSAEEDLPIITPGDDIGGRGLGNNEYGKPSLAYLSVKDLLGDDLFRKCLHGFMERWHGKHPLPWDFFYSFNSISGKNLDWFWNAWFFSHDYIDLAVSNVQNRGGDWEVHLDNIGGFPVPVDLLVTYTDGSTVTVHRTPAIWEQDPARASIALGSKKSVRSVTLVHGIYVDADAANDTFEVK
;
A
#
# COMPACT_ATOMS: atom_id res chain seq x y z
N MET A 1 39.27 48.26 -36.45
CA MET A 1 38.50 47.03 -36.65
C MET A 1 38.38 46.34 -35.26
N PHE A 2 37.31 46.66 -34.54
CA PHE A 2 37.05 46.09 -33.19
C PHE A 2 36.21 44.82 -33.37
N LEU A 3 36.72 43.67 -32.95
CA LEU A 3 35.93 42.44 -32.83
C LEU A 3 35.13 42.50 -31.51
N PRO A 4 33.83 42.25 -31.52
CA PRO A 4 33.10 42.09 -30.30
C PRO A 4 33.41 40.70 -29.68
N VAL A 5 33.90 40.71 -28.44
CA VAL A 5 34.01 39.52 -27.60
C VAL A 5 32.61 39.19 -27.06
N PHE A 6 31.99 38.15 -27.57
CA PHE A 6 30.78 37.56 -26.96
C PHE A 6 31.19 36.82 -25.70
N VAL A 7 30.92 37.40 -24.54
CA VAL A 7 30.96 36.66 -23.28
C VAL A 7 29.67 35.86 -23.19
N MET A 8 29.75 34.53 -23.41
CA MET A 8 28.67 33.61 -23.03
C MET A 8 28.61 33.63 -21.49
N ILE A 9 27.61 34.30 -20.94
CA ILE A 9 27.22 34.13 -19.56
C ILE A 9 26.50 32.74 -19.51
N ALA A 10 27.18 31.69 -19.05
CA ALA A 10 26.54 30.48 -18.62
C ALA A 10 25.68 30.85 -17.39
N LEU A 11 24.40 31.00 -17.58
CA LEU A 11 23.46 31.04 -16.47
C LEU A 11 23.57 29.65 -15.80
N PRO A 12 23.79 29.58 -14.49
CA PRO A 12 23.68 28.32 -13.80
C PRO A 12 22.24 27.82 -14.07
N LEU A 13 22.09 26.60 -14.62
CA LEU A 13 20.84 25.86 -14.55
C LEU A 13 20.57 25.72 -13.03
N THR A 14 19.70 26.57 -12.51
CA THR A 14 19.15 26.34 -11.17
C THR A 14 18.36 25.04 -11.31
N ALA A 15 18.85 23.97 -10.67
CA ALA A 15 18.08 22.75 -10.53
C ALA A 15 16.65 23.12 -10.14
N GLN A 16 15.68 22.62 -10.89
CA GLN A 16 14.28 22.96 -10.69
C GLN A 16 13.88 22.39 -9.33
N GLN A 17 13.70 23.24 -8.34
CA GLN A 17 13.33 22.83 -6.99
C GLN A 17 11.92 22.25 -7.01
N LEU A 18 11.67 21.20 -6.22
CA LEU A 18 10.34 20.62 -6.06
C LEU A 18 9.34 21.64 -5.56
N TYR A 19 8.13 21.62 -6.09
CA TYR A 19 7.04 22.44 -5.59
C TYR A 19 6.67 22.03 -4.16
N TRP A 20 6.52 23.00 -3.28
CA TRP A 20 6.04 22.82 -1.92
C TRP A 20 4.67 23.47 -1.75
N PRO A 21 3.62 22.74 -1.40
CA PRO A 21 2.37 23.29 -0.90
C PRO A 21 2.60 24.23 0.31
N ARG A 22 1.60 25.06 0.60
CA ARG A 22 1.72 26.05 1.67
C ARG A 22 1.97 25.41 3.04
N ASP A 23 1.22 24.34 3.34
CA ASP A 23 1.24 23.68 4.64
C ASP A 23 2.52 22.89 4.85
N LEU A 24 3.01 22.24 3.80
CA LEU A 24 4.34 21.62 3.82
C LEU A 24 5.46 22.64 4.10
N ARG A 25 5.40 23.85 3.51
CA ARG A 25 6.38 24.93 3.83
C ARG A 25 6.33 25.29 5.30
N GLN A 26 5.15 25.30 5.91
CA GLN A 26 4.98 25.58 7.32
C GLN A 26 5.64 24.49 8.18
N ALA A 27 5.47 23.20 7.81
CA ALA A 27 6.10 22.07 8.50
C ALA A 27 7.64 22.18 8.49
N TYR A 28 8.25 22.54 7.35
CA TYR A 28 9.70 22.80 7.28
C TYR A 28 10.13 23.98 8.16
N GLN A 29 9.35 25.07 8.19
CA GLN A 29 9.62 26.22 9.06
C GLN A 29 9.50 25.84 10.54
N ASN A 30 8.54 25.02 10.89
CA ASN A 30 8.34 24.49 12.23
C ASN A 30 9.41 23.45 12.64
N GLN A 31 10.22 22.97 11.69
CA GLN A 31 11.23 21.94 11.86
C GLN A 31 10.65 20.56 12.20
N THR A 32 9.42 20.29 11.80
CA THR A 32 8.82 18.96 11.89
C THR A 32 9.25 18.07 10.72
N ARG A 33 9.62 18.67 9.57
CA ARG A 33 10.20 18.01 8.40
C ARG A 33 11.59 18.58 8.08
N SER A 34 12.38 17.86 7.29
CA SER A 34 13.78 18.18 6.98
C SER A 34 14.13 17.91 5.52
N ASN A 35 14.92 18.81 4.90
CA ASN A 35 15.33 18.72 3.48
C ASN A 35 16.31 17.58 3.17
N ASP A 36 16.76 16.85 4.17
CA ASP A 36 17.58 15.66 3.98
C ASP A 36 16.78 14.35 4.05
N GLY A 37 15.45 14.47 4.18
CA GLY A 37 14.51 13.37 4.24
C GLY A 37 14.42 12.68 5.61
N TRP A 38 15.08 13.18 6.66
CA TRP A 38 14.85 12.75 8.03
C TRP A 38 13.61 13.42 8.63
N PRO A 39 12.92 12.80 9.59
CA PRO A 39 12.00 13.52 10.46
C PRO A 39 12.71 14.73 11.06
N GLY A 40 12.04 15.87 11.07
CA GLY A 40 12.60 17.09 11.63
C GLY A 40 12.82 16.97 13.15
N LYS A 41 13.66 17.84 13.71
CA LYS A 41 14.00 17.80 15.16
C LYS A 41 12.79 17.99 16.08
N LYS A 42 11.70 18.53 15.55
CA LYS A 42 10.46 18.76 16.28
C LYS A 42 9.30 17.92 15.71
N TYR A 43 9.64 16.85 14.99
CA TYR A 43 8.63 15.90 14.51
C TYR A 43 7.88 15.30 15.71
N TRP A 44 6.59 15.16 15.55
CA TRP A 44 5.68 14.55 16.50
C TRP A 44 4.62 13.74 15.76
N GLN A 45 4.03 12.81 16.41
CA GLN A 45 2.80 12.13 16.01
C GLN A 45 2.02 11.78 17.27
N ASN A 46 0.70 11.78 17.16
CA ASN A 46 -0.16 11.36 18.25
C ASN A 46 -0.16 9.84 18.35
N THR A 47 -0.66 9.31 19.43
CA THR A 47 -0.77 7.87 19.64
C THR A 47 -1.92 7.58 20.59
N GLY A 48 -2.40 6.35 20.56
CA GLY A 48 -3.49 5.89 21.41
C GLY A 48 -3.29 4.48 21.92
N ARG A 49 -4.08 4.17 22.91
CA ARG A 49 -4.30 2.80 23.35
C ARG A 49 -5.79 2.49 23.23
N TYR A 50 -6.10 1.40 22.53
CA TYR A 50 -7.45 0.91 22.28
C TYR A 50 -7.63 -0.44 22.96
N ASP A 51 -8.55 -0.51 23.91
CA ASP A 51 -8.97 -1.74 24.57
C ASP A 51 -10.39 -2.08 24.08
N ILE A 52 -10.51 -2.98 23.08
CA ILE A 52 -11.73 -3.25 22.33
C ILE A 52 -12.29 -4.63 22.70
N THR A 53 -13.59 -4.72 22.93
CA THR A 53 -14.32 -5.98 23.04
C THR A 53 -15.43 -6.00 22.01
N VAL A 54 -15.41 -7.00 21.12
CA VAL A 54 -16.43 -7.25 20.09
C VAL A 54 -17.22 -8.50 20.42
N THR A 55 -18.52 -8.46 20.24
CA THR A 55 -19.42 -9.61 20.33
C THR A 55 -20.08 -9.82 18.98
N ALA A 56 -19.83 -10.97 18.37
CA ALA A 56 -20.43 -11.44 17.11
C ALA A 56 -21.05 -12.82 17.37
N LEU A 57 -22.35 -12.92 17.22
CA LEU A 57 -23.12 -14.15 17.50
C LEU A 57 -23.89 -14.63 16.27
N PRO A 58 -23.19 -15.05 15.19
CA PRO A 58 -23.86 -15.52 13.98
C PRO A 58 -24.91 -16.60 14.31
N PRO A 59 -26.06 -16.61 13.62
CA PRO A 59 -26.39 -15.83 12.44
C PRO A 59 -26.98 -14.42 12.73
N ASP A 60 -26.91 -13.93 13.97
CA ASP A 60 -27.25 -12.53 14.27
C ASP A 60 -26.23 -11.62 13.60
N ARG A 61 -26.73 -10.69 12.78
CA ARG A 61 -25.91 -9.73 12.02
C ARG A 61 -25.47 -8.53 12.86
N THR A 62 -26.00 -8.41 14.08
CA THR A 62 -25.67 -7.29 14.96
C THR A 62 -24.29 -7.51 15.60
N ILE A 63 -23.35 -6.71 15.21
CA ILE A 63 -22.05 -6.59 15.86
C ILE A 63 -22.18 -5.59 17.00
N ARG A 64 -21.73 -5.96 18.19
CA ARG A 64 -21.74 -5.10 19.38
C ARG A 64 -20.33 -4.93 19.89
N GLY A 65 -19.97 -3.71 20.23
CA GLY A 65 -18.66 -3.40 20.76
C GLY A 65 -18.69 -2.52 22.00
N THR A 66 -17.65 -2.68 22.78
CA THR A 66 -17.26 -1.71 23.81
C THR A 66 -15.79 -1.42 23.63
N GLU A 67 -15.40 -0.16 23.77
CA GLU A 67 -14.00 0.20 23.73
C GLU A 67 -13.65 1.28 24.74
N GLN A 68 -12.39 1.26 25.13
CA GLN A 68 -11.75 2.33 25.89
C GLN A 68 -10.58 2.84 25.10
N ILE A 69 -10.55 4.15 24.85
CA ILE A 69 -9.46 4.83 24.15
C ILE A 69 -8.74 5.72 25.16
N THR A 70 -7.41 5.58 25.23
CA THR A 70 -6.55 6.61 25.84
C THR A 70 -5.80 7.28 24.70
N TYR A 71 -6.19 8.49 24.34
CA TYR A 71 -5.55 9.26 23.28
C TYR A 71 -4.57 10.27 23.86
N ILE A 72 -3.36 10.34 23.31
CA ILE A 72 -2.26 11.17 23.79
C ILE A 72 -1.95 12.22 22.73
N ASN A 73 -2.09 13.48 23.10
CA ASN A 73 -1.75 14.62 22.26
C ASN A 73 -0.25 14.94 22.37
N ASN A 74 0.55 14.45 21.45
CA ASN A 74 1.98 14.78 21.37
C ASN A 74 2.24 16.05 20.52
N SER A 75 1.20 16.64 19.92
CA SER A 75 1.31 17.85 19.15
C SER A 75 1.62 19.08 20.03
N PRO A 76 2.14 20.16 19.47
CA PRO A 76 2.30 21.44 20.18
C PRO A 76 0.97 22.18 20.38
N ASP A 77 -0.13 21.66 19.83
CA ASP A 77 -1.41 22.36 19.76
C ASP A 77 -2.36 21.92 20.87
N THR A 78 -3.26 22.82 21.26
CA THR A 78 -4.38 22.48 22.14
C THR A 78 -5.56 22.00 21.30
N LEU A 79 -6.01 20.76 21.51
CA LEU A 79 -7.12 20.17 20.79
C LEU A 79 -8.43 20.42 21.56
N PHE A 80 -9.38 21.11 20.93
CA PHE A 80 -10.70 21.43 21.51
C PHE A 80 -11.74 20.36 21.23
N GLY A 81 -11.43 19.43 20.36
CA GLY A 81 -12.24 18.29 19.95
C GLY A 81 -11.39 17.29 19.17
N LEU A 82 -11.95 16.14 18.91
CA LEU A 82 -11.34 15.09 18.12
C LEU A 82 -12.20 14.79 16.89
N VAL A 83 -11.56 14.40 15.80
CA VAL A 83 -12.22 13.84 14.63
C VAL A 83 -12.19 12.32 14.75
N PHE A 84 -13.30 11.69 14.44
CA PHE A 84 -13.46 10.24 14.51
C PHE A 84 -13.87 9.67 13.16
N ASN A 85 -13.27 8.57 12.81
CA ASN A 85 -13.68 7.72 11.70
C ASN A 85 -14.72 6.71 12.17
N PHE A 86 -15.87 6.72 11.50
CA PHE A 86 -16.98 5.77 11.63
C PHE A 86 -17.19 5.09 10.27
N ILE A 87 -16.20 4.32 9.83
CA ILE A 87 -16.14 3.83 8.44
C ILE A 87 -17.36 2.97 8.08
N GLN A 88 -17.93 2.22 9.04
CA GLN A 88 -19.15 1.44 8.81
C GLN A 88 -20.37 2.29 8.43
N ASN A 89 -20.33 3.61 8.62
CA ASN A 89 -21.36 4.53 8.12
C ASN A 89 -21.35 4.64 6.59
N ILE A 90 -20.34 4.11 5.90
CA ILE A 90 -20.35 3.98 4.42
C ILE A 90 -21.58 3.21 3.94
N HIS A 91 -22.11 2.32 4.77
CA HIS A 91 -23.31 1.55 4.46
C HIS A 91 -24.63 2.33 4.64
N LYS A 92 -24.61 3.53 5.22
CA LYS A 92 -25.84 4.32 5.42
C LYS A 92 -26.36 4.88 4.09
N PRO A 93 -27.70 4.90 3.88
CA PRO A 93 -28.29 5.61 2.76
C PRO A 93 -27.88 7.10 2.76
N GLY A 94 -27.47 7.62 1.60
CA GLY A 94 -27.17 9.05 1.42
C GLY A 94 -25.75 9.48 1.80
N VAL A 95 -24.92 8.60 2.32
CA VAL A 95 -23.47 8.86 2.53
C VAL A 95 -22.76 8.89 1.17
N THR A 96 -21.77 9.74 1.02
CA THR A 96 -20.96 9.88 -0.20
C THR A 96 -20.23 8.59 -0.53
N ARG A 97 -20.38 8.11 -1.77
CA ARG A 97 -19.71 6.93 -2.33
C ARG A 97 -19.39 7.17 -3.80
N LEU A 98 -18.34 6.55 -4.31
CA LEU A 98 -17.99 6.59 -5.73
C LEU A 98 -18.88 5.73 -6.63
N GLY A 99 -19.65 4.82 -6.07
CA GLY A 99 -20.52 3.91 -6.82
C GLY A 99 -21.94 3.82 -6.26
N ASP A 100 -22.80 3.11 -6.99
CA ASP A 100 -24.15 2.80 -6.55
C ASP A 100 -24.14 1.67 -5.51
N ALA A 101 -24.85 1.85 -4.41
CA ALA A 101 -25.02 0.83 -3.39
C ALA A 101 -26.26 -0.04 -3.66
N SER A 102 -26.09 -1.36 -3.67
CA SER A 102 -27.22 -2.28 -3.71
C SER A 102 -27.97 -2.29 -2.36
N PRO A 103 -29.28 -2.67 -2.33
CA PRO A 103 -30.00 -2.77 -1.06
C PRO A 103 -29.33 -3.69 -0.02
N ASP A 104 -28.65 -4.75 -0.46
CA ASP A 104 -27.94 -5.70 0.40
C ASP A 104 -26.64 -5.11 1.00
N TYR A 105 -26.10 -4.06 0.38
CA TYR A 105 -24.96 -3.32 0.90
C TYR A 105 -25.36 -2.37 2.04
N LEU A 106 -26.59 -1.85 2.01
CA LEU A 106 -27.04 -0.78 2.91
C LEU A 106 -27.45 -1.31 4.29
N THR A 107 -27.09 -0.54 5.30
CA THR A 107 -27.49 -0.72 6.71
C THR A 107 -27.78 0.63 7.35
N ASP A 108 -28.17 0.65 8.62
CA ASP A 108 -28.36 1.90 9.37
C ASP A 108 -27.02 2.49 9.89
N GLY A 109 -25.87 1.83 9.62
CA GLY A 109 -24.54 2.26 10.07
C GLY A 109 -24.32 2.05 11.58
N VAL A 110 -23.38 2.81 12.14
CA VAL A 110 -22.99 2.69 13.55
C VAL A 110 -23.92 3.50 14.44
N HIS A 111 -24.40 2.86 15.50
CA HIS A 111 -25.10 3.47 16.61
C HIS A 111 -24.19 3.54 17.84
N VAL A 112 -24.00 4.73 18.40
CA VAL A 112 -23.30 4.92 19.66
C VAL A 112 -24.31 4.86 20.80
N ASP A 113 -24.35 3.74 21.50
CA ASP A 113 -25.29 3.51 22.60
C ASP A 113 -24.91 4.31 23.87
N ARG A 114 -23.60 4.51 24.07
CA ARG A 114 -23.05 5.27 25.18
C ARG A 114 -21.69 5.83 24.86
N TYR A 115 -21.44 7.07 25.26
CA TYR A 115 -20.15 7.74 25.15
C TYR A 115 -19.75 8.40 26.47
N THR A 116 -18.48 8.32 26.85
CA THR A 116 -17.94 9.07 28.01
C THR A 116 -16.65 9.77 27.63
N ASP A 117 -16.48 10.98 28.15
CA ASP A 117 -15.26 11.78 28.10
C ASP A 117 -14.72 11.95 29.51
N ASN A 118 -13.51 11.45 29.77
CA ASN A 118 -12.87 11.41 31.09
C ASN A 118 -13.79 10.86 32.21
N GLY A 119 -14.64 9.87 31.87
CA GLY A 119 -15.57 9.24 32.76
C GLY A 119 -16.90 9.98 32.97
N THR A 120 -17.07 11.14 32.34
CA THR A 120 -18.36 11.86 32.30
C THR A 120 -19.15 11.38 31.11
N GLU A 121 -20.37 10.92 31.35
CA GLU A 121 -21.27 10.49 30.27
C GLU A 121 -21.82 11.70 29.51
N GLU A 122 -21.73 11.66 28.19
CA GLU A 122 -22.22 12.69 27.30
C GLU A 122 -23.04 12.08 26.16
N GLN A 123 -23.96 12.87 25.62
CA GLN A 123 -24.68 12.47 24.40
C GLN A 123 -23.73 12.55 23.20
N TRP A 124 -23.70 11.49 22.35
CA TRP A 124 -22.90 11.52 21.12
C TRP A 124 -23.42 12.58 20.14
N GLY A 125 -24.69 12.52 19.76
CA GLY A 125 -25.39 13.59 19.02
C GLY A 125 -25.10 13.65 17.51
N HIS A 126 -24.53 12.60 16.92
CA HIS A 126 -24.16 12.53 15.49
C HIS A 126 -24.76 11.31 14.77
N GLU A 127 -25.98 10.91 15.14
CA GLU A 127 -26.62 9.71 14.56
C GLU A 127 -26.80 9.79 13.04
N ASP A 128 -26.96 10.98 12.46
CA ASP A 128 -27.06 11.21 11.02
C ASP A 128 -25.69 11.46 10.34
N GLY A 129 -24.59 11.35 11.07
CA GLY A 129 -23.25 11.63 10.57
C GLY A 129 -22.78 10.62 9.52
N GLY A 130 -21.87 11.05 8.62
CA GLY A 130 -21.15 10.23 7.65
C GLY A 130 -20.04 9.39 8.27
N THR A 131 -19.07 9.03 7.44
CA THR A 131 -17.90 8.25 7.86
C THR A 131 -16.93 9.03 8.75
N LEU A 132 -17.05 10.36 8.78
CA LEU A 132 -16.22 11.25 9.57
C LEU A 132 -17.10 12.09 10.52
N GLN A 133 -16.72 12.18 11.79
CA GLN A 133 -17.50 12.92 12.80
C GLN A 133 -16.59 13.70 13.75
N PHE A 134 -16.88 14.98 13.97
CA PHE A 134 -16.16 15.80 14.95
C PHE A 134 -16.88 15.79 16.30
N LYS A 135 -16.16 15.49 17.37
CA LYS A 135 -16.66 15.58 18.75
C LYS A 135 -15.86 16.58 19.57
N ARG A 136 -16.54 17.61 20.05
CA ARG A 136 -15.94 18.56 20.99
C ARG A 136 -15.69 17.86 22.34
N LEU A 137 -14.50 18.06 22.92
CA LEU A 137 -14.16 17.55 24.24
C LEU A 137 -14.78 18.42 25.34
N SER A 138 -15.08 17.81 26.49
CA SER A 138 -15.56 18.50 27.69
C SER A 138 -14.54 19.51 28.22
N GLU A 139 -13.26 19.15 28.17
CA GLU A 139 -12.12 19.99 28.46
C GLU A 139 -11.12 19.97 27.32
N PRO A 140 -10.46 21.10 26.99
CA PRO A 140 -9.41 21.11 25.94
C PRO A 140 -8.25 20.16 26.29
N LEU A 141 -7.81 19.35 25.32
CA LEU A 141 -6.67 18.46 25.46
C LEU A 141 -5.38 19.25 25.17
N LEU A 142 -4.61 19.52 26.21
CA LEU A 142 -3.38 20.29 26.11
C LEU A 142 -2.24 19.48 25.47
N PRO A 143 -1.18 20.15 24.96
CA PRO A 143 0.04 19.48 24.53
C PRO A 143 0.61 18.55 25.58
N HIS A 144 0.96 17.33 25.18
CA HIS A 144 1.52 16.27 26.01
C HIS A 144 0.58 15.75 27.13
N ASP A 145 -0.71 16.02 27.02
CA ASP A 145 -1.75 15.48 27.89
C ASP A 145 -2.50 14.34 27.20
N SER A 146 -3.40 13.69 27.93
CA SER A 146 -4.20 12.58 27.40
C SER A 146 -5.66 12.70 27.80
N VAL A 147 -6.54 12.17 26.96
CA VAL A 147 -7.97 12.03 27.22
C VAL A 147 -8.35 10.55 27.25
N ARG A 148 -9.29 10.20 28.13
CA ARG A 148 -9.87 8.86 28.21
C ARG A 148 -11.30 8.89 27.71
N LEU A 149 -11.55 8.14 26.66
CA LEU A 149 -12.86 8.01 26.03
C LEU A 149 -13.35 6.58 26.18
N SER A 150 -14.66 6.41 26.29
CA SER A 150 -15.24 5.07 26.14
C SER A 150 -16.49 5.13 25.28
N PHE A 151 -16.67 4.07 24.49
CA PHE A 151 -17.84 3.86 23.66
C PHE A 151 -18.48 2.52 23.96
N GLU A 152 -19.82 2.47 23.93
CA GLU A 152 -20.61 1.29 23.68
C GLU A 152 -21.32 1.53 22.36
N TRP A 153 -21.20 0.58 21.42
CA TRP A 153 -21.70 0.77 20.07
C TRP A 153 -22.22 -0.54 19.47
N HIS A 154 -23.06 -0.41 18.44
CA HIS A 154 -23.46 -1.53 17.59
C HIS A 154 -23.73 -1.08 16.17
N TYR A 155 -23.69 -2.05 15.26
CA TYR A 155 -24.14 -1.91 13.87
C TYR A 155 -24.60 -3.25 13.31
N GLU A 156 -25.36 -3.24 12.24
CA GLU A 156 -25.62 -4.44 11.43
C GLU A 156 -24.53 -4.61 10.38
N ILE A 157 -23.90 -5.80 10.32
CA ILE A 157 -22.94 -6.12 9.26
C ILE A 157 -23.67 -6.18 7.89
N SER A 158 -23.06 -5.63 6.86
CA SER A 158 -23.59 -5.67 5.49
C SER A 158 -23.77 -7.11 5.00
N LEU A 159 -24.88 -7.36 4.27
CA LEU A 159 -25.12 -8.66 3.62
C LEU A 159 -24.20 -8.84 2.40
N LYS A 160 -23.67 -7.75 1.84
CA LYS A 160 -22.74 -7.80 0.74
C LYS A 160 -21.33 -7.62 1.28
N SER A 161 -20.56 -8.70 1.24
CA SER A 161 -19.14 -8.65 1.54
C SER A 161 -18.37 -7.96 0.41
N GLY A 162 -17.32 -7.26 0.78
CA GLY A 162 -16.32 -6.62 -0.04
C GLY A 162 -15.07 -6.47 0.83
N ARG A 163 -14.59 -5.24 1.06
CA ARG A 163 -13.51 -4.94 2.02
C ARG A 163 -13.78 -5.56 3.39
N GLU A 164 -15.03 -5.58 3.83
CA GLU A 164 -15.55 -6.25 5.01
C GLU A 164 -16.97 -6.75 4.75
N GLY A 165 -17.59 -7.46 5.69
CA GLY A 165 -19.00 -7.85 5.59
C GLY A 165 -19.26 -9.32 5.86
N MET A 166 -20.49 -9.72 5.58
CA MET A 166 -20.95 -11.09 5.74
C MET A 166 -20.62 -11.92 4.48
N ILE A 167 -19.76 -12.93 4.62
CA ILE A 167 -19.38 -13.84 3.52
C ILE A 167 -20.46 -14.91 3.35
N ASP A 168 -20.90 -15.47 4.46
CA ASP A 168 -22.07 -16.34 4.57
C ASP A 168 -22.68 -16.20 5.96
N SER A 169 -23.78 -16.97 6.25
CA SER A 169 -24.53 -16.82 7.50
C SER A 169 -23.73 -17.10 8.78
N THR A 170 -22.56 -17.70 8.68
CA THR A 170 -21.70 -18.06 9.80
C THR A 170 -20.23 -17.65 9.63
N THR A 171 -19.92 -16.92 8.54
CA THR A 171 -18.59 -16.44 8.25
C THR A 171 -18.62 -14.93 8.01
N TYR A 172 -17.94 -14.16 8.86
CA TYR A 172 -17.88 -12.71 8.81
C TYR A 172 -16.42 -12.26 8.74
N TYR A 173 -16.18 -11.22 7.97
CA TYR A 173 -14.94 -10.46 8.02
C TYR A 173 -15.26 -9.05 8.52
N LEU A 174 -14.60 -8.60 9.58
CA LEU A 174 -14.81 -7.30 10.21
C LEU A 174 -13.54 -6.47 10.08
N ALA A 175 -13.65 -5.34 9.43
CA ALA A 175 -12.64 -4.31 9.38
C ALA A 175 -13.30 -2.95 9.60
N TYR A 176 -12.52 -1.97 10.09
CA TYR A 176 -13.04 -0.62 10.32
C TYR A 176 -14.28 -0.58 11.24
N PHE A 177 -14.42 -1.57 12.10
CA PHE A 177 -15.65 -1.91 12.82
C PHE A 177 -15.85 -1.11 14.10
N TYR A 178 -14.93 -0.23 14.49
CA TYR A 178 -14.94 0.51 15.75
C TYR A 178 -14.72 2.01 15.50
N PRO A 179 -15.27 2.90 16.35
CA PRO A 179 -14.94 4.32 16.34
C PRO A 179 -13.44 4.55 16.53
N ARG A 180 -12.80 5.28 15.64
CA ARG A 180 -11.36 5.50 15.65
C ARG A 180 -11.05 6.98 15.54
N VAL A 181 -10.11 7.49 16.36
CA VAL A 181 -9.61 8.86 16.21
C VAL A 181 -8.85 8.98 14.91
N ALA A 182 -9.19 9.97 14.08
CA ALA A 182 -8.48 10.28 12.85
C ALA A 182 -7.06 10.78 13.13
N VAL A 183 -6.16 10.71 12.18
CA VAL A 183 -4.81 11.27 12.31
C VAL A 183 -4.88 12.79 12.45
N TYR A 184 -4.09 13.32 13.36
CA TYR A 184 -3.77 14.75 13.44
C TYR A 184 -2.27 14.91 13.23
N ASP A 185 -1.86 15.50 12.11
CA ASP A 185 -0.46 15.60 11.71
C ASP A 185 0.08 17.03 11.63
N ASP A 186 1.35 17.14 11.31
CA ASP A 186 2.09 18.40 11.29
C ASP A 186 1.92 19.23 9.99
N VAL A 187 1.17 18.70 9.02
CA VAL A 187 0.97 19.32 7.69
C VAL A 187 -0.49 19.65 7.44
N ALA A 188 -1.37 18.65 7.46
CA ALA A 188 -2.79 18.83 7.18
C ALA A 188 -3.62 19.18 8.44
N GLY A 189 -3.09 18.94 9.64
CA GLY A 189 -3.89 18.95 10.86
C GLY A 189 -4.71 17.67 10.96
N TRP A 190 -6.01 17.77 11.20
CA TRP A 190 -6.89 16.60 11.15
C TRP A 190 -7.00 16.05 9.74
N ASP A 191 -6.91 14.73 9.62
CA ASP A 191 -7.39 14.05 8.41
C ASP A 191 -8.92 14.10 8.44
N ASP A 192 -9.47 15.07 7.71
CA ASP A 192 -10.89 15.39 7.64
C ASP A 192 -11.53 14.98 6.29
N ILE A 193 -10.93 13.99 5.62
CA ILE A 193 -11.42 13.42 4.37
C ILE A 193 -12.40 12.29 4.68
N GLU A 194 -13.64 12.42 4.18
CA GLU A 194 -14.63 11.35 4.31
C GLU A 194 -14.26 10.15 3.42
N HIS A 195 -14.32 8.95 4.00
CA HIS A 195 -14.18 7.73 3.22
C HIS A 195 -15.35 7.58 2.23
N ASN A 196 -15.03 7.25 0.98
CA ASN A 196 -15.98 7.19 -0.14
C ASN A 196 -16.00 5.83 -0.87
N ASP A 197 -15.48 4.78 -0.23
CA ASP A 197 -15.35 3.40 -0.72
C ASP A 197 -14.24 3.19 -1.78
N ALA A 198 -13.59 4.25 -2.25
CA ALA A 198 -12.47 4.17 -3.20
C ALA A 198 -11.13 4.58 -2.58
N LEU A 199 -11.14 5.56 -1.69
CA LEU A 199 -9.92 5.98 -1.00
C LEU A 199 -9.52 4.94 0.05
N GLU A 200 -8.22 4.74 0.20
CA GLU A 200 -7.64 3.97 1.30
C GLU A 200 -7.54 4.79 2.59
N PHE A 201 -6.86 4.29 3.62
CA PHE A 201 -6.98 4.77 4.98
C PHE A 201 -5.69 5.42 5.50
N TYR A 202 -5.85 6.41 6.35
CA TYR A 202 -4.75 7.04 7.08
C TYR A 202 -4.95 6.85 8.58
N ASN A 203 -3.99 6.18 9.25
CA ASN A 203 -4.13 5.77 10.63
C ASN A 203 -2.87 6.00 11.46
N ASP A 204 -3.02 6.52 12.69
CA ASP A 204 -1.94 6.58 13.68
C ASP A 204 -1.50 5.18 14.14
N PHE A 205 -0.24 5.06 14.55
CA PHE A 205 0.28 3.87 15.21
C PHE A 205 -0.16 3.85 16.69
N ASN A 206 -0.94 2.82 17.03
CA ASN A 206 -1.57 2.68 18.32
C ASN A 206 -1.28 1.31 18.96
N ASN A 207 -1.56 1.18 20.24
CA ASN A 207 -1.49 -0.08 20.96
C ASN A 207 -2.90 -0.67 21.08
N TYR A 208 -3.10 -1.90 20.62
CA TYR A 208 -4.42 -2.54 20.62
C TYR A 208 -4.47 -3.78 21.50
N THR A 209 -5.53 -3.89 22.30
CA THR A 209 -6.01 -5.16 22.84
C THR A 209 -7.41 -5.42 22.28
N LEU A 210 -7.61 -6.59 21.69
CA LEU A 210 -8.86 -7.00 21.06
C LEU A 210 -9.39 -8.28 21.72
N GLN A 211 -10.61 -8.24 22.21
CA GLN A 211 -11.34 -9.40 22.71
C GLN A 211 -12.53 -9.67 21.79
N VAL A 212 -12.60 -10.86 21.24
CA VAL A 212 -13.67 -11.28 20.31
C VAL A 212 -14.48 -12.39 20.98
N LYS A 213 -15.75 -12.10 21.25
CA LYS A 213 -16.72 -13.04 21.85
C LYS A 213 -17.54 -13.69 20.73
N VAL A 214 -17.42 -15.00 20.59
CA VAL A 214 -18.12 -15.78 19.57
C VAL A 214 -18.73 -17.05 20.19
N PRO A 215 -19.77 -17.65 19.59
CA PRO A 215 -20.32 -18.92 20.07
C PRO A 215 -19.27 -20.04 20.06
N ARG A 216 -19.55 -21.13 20.76
CA ARG A 216 -18.72 -22.35 20.64
C ARG A 216 -18.58 -22.79 19.18
N ASN A 217 -17.45 -23.42 18.86
CA ASN A 217 -17.08 -23.92 17.55
C ASN A 217 -16.75 -22.87 16.49
N TYR A 218 -16.74 -21.58 16.85
CA TYR A 218 -16.22 -20.52 15.97
C TYR A 218 -14.72 -20.35 16.17
N LEU A 219 -13.98 -20.35 15.08
CA LEU A 219 -12.60 -19.92 15.01
C LEU A 219 -12.53 -18.42 14.74
N VAL A 220 -11.49 -17.77 15.23
CA VAL A 220 -11.24 -16.33 15.03
C VAL A 220 -9.80 -16.14 14.61
N TRP A 221 -9.59 -15.41 13.53
CA TRP A 221 -8.31 -14.90 13.07
C TRP A 221 -8.37 -13.37 13.17
N ALA A 222 -7.35 -12.74 13.72
CA ALA A 222 -7.35 -11.28 13.86
C ALA A 222 -5.93 -10.73 13.83
N THR A 223 -5.79 -9.44 13.56
CA THR A 223 -4.55 -8.70 13.75
C THR A 223 -3.99 -8.92 15.16
N GLY A 224 -2.66 -9.00 15.27
CA GLY A 224 -1.99 -9.19 16.56
C GLY A 224 -1.78 -10.65 16.97
N ASN A 225 -1.14 -10.84 18.11
CA ASN A 225 -0.82 -12.15 18.66
C ASN A 225 -2.02 -12.73 19.42
N LEU A 226 -2.37 -13.99 19.16
CA LEU A 226 -3.35 -14.71 19.97
C LEU A 226 -2.77 -15.03 21.35
N LEU A 227 -3.31 -14.39 22.40
CA LEU A 227 -2.75 -14.43 23.74
C LEU A 227 -3.23 -15.64 24.58
N ASN A 228 -4.42 -16.14 24.29
CA ASN A 228 -5.08 -17.15 25.13
C ASN A 228 -5.45 -18.43 24.36
N ALA A 229 -4.63 -18.84 23.40
CA ALA A 229 -4.84 -20.07 22.64
C ALA A 229 -5.19 -21.30 23.53
N PRO A 230 -4.55 -21.52 24.71
CA PRO A 230 -4.90 -22.63 25.60
C PRO A 230 -6.32 -22.57 26.19
N GLU A 231 -6.92 -21.37 26.24
CA GLU A 231 -8.28 -21.18 26.78
C GLU A 231 -9.37 -21.45 25.73
N VAL A 232 -9.05 -21.24 24.45
CA VAL A 232 -10.03 -21.27 23.34
C VAL A 232 -9.89 -22.46 22.41
N LEU A 233 -8.74 -23.14 22.39
CA LEU A 233 -8.49 -24.34 21.59
C LEU A 233 -8.41 -25.61 22.44
N GLN A 234 -8.93 -26.72 21.92
CA GLN A 234 -8.69 -28.03 22.51
C GLN A 234 -7.19 -28.41 22.39
N PRO A 235 -6.63 -29.22 23.30
CA PRO A 235 -5.19 -29.50 23.36
C PRO A 235 -4.56 -30.00 22.06
N LYS A 236 -5.30 -30.82 21.28
CA LYS A 236 -4.85 -31.32 19.97
C LYS A 236 -4.54 -30.19 19.00
N TYR A 237 -5.42 -29.20 18.91
CA TYR A 237 -5.31 -28.08 17.96
C TYR A 237 -4.30 -27.04 18.43
N LEU A 238 -4.23 -26.81 19.73
CA LEU A 238 -3.16 -26.02 20.34
C LEU A 238 -1.77 -26.56 20.00
N GLN A 239 -1.57 -27.89 20.08
CA GLN A 239 -0.31 -28.54 19.74
C GLN A 239 0.03 -28.35 18.25
N ARG A 240 -0.95 -28.46 17.34
CA ARG A 240 -0.77 -28.22 15.91
C ARG A 240 -0.37 -26.76 15.64
N LEU A 241 -1.05 -25.80 16.26
CA LEU A 241 -0.71 -24.37 16.15
C LEU A 241 0.71 -24.08 16.64
N GLN A 242 1.11 -24.66 17.78
CA GLN A 242 2.47 -24.49 18.28
C GLN A 242 3.52 -25.18 17.40
N ALA A 243 3.17 -26.27 16.71
CA ALA A 243 4.07 -26.95 15.78
C ALA A 243 4.25 -26.16 14.48
N SER A 244 3.18 -25.55 13.94
CA SER A 244 3.26 -24.79 12.69
C SER A 244 4.24 -23.61 12.77
N GLY A 245 4.34 -22.95 13.91
CA GLY A 245 5.29 -21.84 14.13
C GLY A 245 6.79 -22.25 14.08
N LYS A 246 7.09 -23.55 13.99
CA LYS A 246 8.47 -24.09 14.01
C LYS A 246 8.89 -24.78 12.72
N THR A 247 7.99 -24.90 11.76
CA THR A 247 8.22 -25.63 10.51
C THR A 247 7.79 -24.84 9.29
N GLY A 248 8.48 -25.01 8.16
CA GLY A 248 8.05 -24.55 6.86
C GLY A 248 7.07 -25.51 6.16
N GLN A 249 6.76 -26.65 6.77
CA GLN A 249 5.79 -27.60 6.21
C GLN A 249 4.38 -27.23 6.64
N LEU A 250 3.42 -27.43 5.75
CA LEU A 250 2.00 -27.23 6.01
C LEU A 250 1.55 -28.07 7.23
N VAL A 251 0.83 -27.43 8.13
CA VAL A 251 0.14 -28.05 9.26
C VAL A 251 -1.33 -27.68 9.18
N HIS A 252 -2.21 -28.65 8.95
CA HIS A 252 -3.64 -28.44 9.11
C HIS A 252 -3.97 -28.30 10.59
N ILE A 253 -4.20 -27.05 11.04
CA ILE A 253 -4.61 -26.78 12.44
C ILE A 253 -5.98 -27.40 12.66
N ALA A 254 -6.94 -27.11 11.77
CA ALA A 254 -8.27 -27.72 11.75
C ALA A 254 -8.69 -27.94 10.30
N ASP A 255 -8.83 -29.19 9.88
CA ASP A 255 -9.38 -29.57 8.58
C ASP A 255 -10.92 -29.73 8.64
N SER A 256 -11.55 -29.94 7.48
CA SER A 256 -13.01 -30.13 7.38
C SER A 256 -13.55 -31.26 8.26
N ALA A 257 -12.79 -32.32 8.45
CA ALA A 257 -13.21 -33.46 9.29
C ALA A 257 -13.16 -33.09 10.80
N ASP A 258 -12.12 -32.34 11.20
CA ASP A 258 -12.01 -31.79 12.56
C ASP A 258 -13.17 -30.81 12.85
N LEU A 259 -13.49 -29.93 11.90
CA LEU A 259 -14.57 -28.93 12.03
C LEU A 259 -15.95 -29.58 12.09
N ALA A 260 -16.21 -30.63 11.27
CA ALA A 260 -17.43 -31.42 11.31
C ALA A 260 -17.63 -32.11 12.68
N GLY A 261 -16.54 -32.41 13.39
CA GLY A 261 -16.58 -32.96 14.73
C GLY A 261 -17.02 -31.95 15.80
N ARG A 262 -17.03 -30.63 15.50
CA ARG A 262 -17.42 -29.51 16.38
C ARG A 262 -16.74 -29.57 17.77
N GLN A 263 -15.46 -29.94 17.80
CA GLN A 263 -14.65 -30.09 19.01
C GLN A 263 -13.29 -29.37 18.89
N VAL A 264 -13.15 -28.41 17.95
CA VAL A 264 -11.89 -27.69 17.76
C VAL A 264 -11.65 -26.67 18.88
N THR A 265 -12.70 -25.96 19.25
CA THR A 265 -12.63 -24.91 20.28
C THR A 265 -13.06 -25.40 21.65
N ALA A 266 -12.81 -24.60 22.67
CA ALA A 266 -13.41 -24.78 24.00
C ALA A 266 -14.94 -24.82 23.86
N GLN A 267 -15.60 -25.65 24.71
CA GLN A 267 -17.03 -25.95 24.61
C GLN A 267 -17.90 -25.11 25.57
N GLN A 268 -17.45 -23.89 25.88
CA GLN A 268 -18.29 -22.91 26.57
C GLN A 268 -19.34 -22.36 25.60
N ASP A 269 -20.46 -21.86 26.10
CA ASP A 269 -21.51 -21.29 25.23
C ASP A 269 -20.98 -20.13 24.40
N VAL A 270 -20.11 -19.30 24.99
CA VAL A 270 -19.38 -18.23 24.34
C VAL A 270 -17.89 -18.34 24.69
N ASN A 271 -17.03 -18.35 23.69
CA ASN A 271 -15.59 -18.28 23.84
C ASN A 271 -15.12 -16.83 23.62
N THR A 272 -14.12 -16.39 24.39
CA THR A 272 -13.49 -15.08 24.23
C THR A 272 -12.08 -15.27 23.71
N TRP A 273 -11.84 -14.91 22.47
CA TRP A 273 -10.51 -14.86 21.83
C TRP A 273 -9.84 -13.54 22.15
N LYS A 274 -8.56 -13.54 22.52
CA LYS A 274 -7.82 -12.35 22.94
C LYS A 274 -6.60 -12.16 22.08
N PHE A 275 -6.51 -10.99 21.45
CA PHE A 275 -5.38 -10.59 20.63
C PHE A 275 -4.79 -9.28 21.14
N ALA A 276 -3.49 -9.05 20.89
CA ALA A 276 -2.87 -7.75 21.15
C ALA A 276 -1.67 -7.54 20.24
N TYR A 277 -1.43 -6.29 19.93
CA TYR A 277 -0.21 -5.81 19.33
C TYR A 277 0.01 -4.33 19.66
N ASP A 278 1.27 -3.95 19.81
CA ASP A 278 1.67 -2.57 20.06
C ASP A 278 2.21 -1.95 18.77
N ASP A 279 2.03 -0.65 18.61
CA ASP A 279 2.58 0.13 17.52
C ASP A 279 2.13 -0.38 16.14
N ILE A 280 0.82 -0.41 15.93
CA ILE A 280 0.17 -0.85 14.70
C ILE A 280 -0.98 0.08 14.32
N SER A 281 -1.25 0.23 13.02
CA SER A 281 -2.16 1.25 12.51
C SER A 281 -3.65 0.88 12.61
N ASP A 282 -4.01 -0.41 12.55
CA ASP A 282 -5.40 -0.88 12.59
C ASP A 282 -5.51 -2.33 13.06
N VAL A 283 -6.75 -2.78 13.28
CA VAL A 283 -7.09 -4.17 13.58
C VAL A 283 -8.26 -4.66 12.74
N ALA A 284 -8.11 -5.85 12.15
CA ALA A 284 -9.16 -6.57 11.43
C ALA A 284 -9.33 -7.98 12.01
N LEU A 285 -10.46 -8.61 11.75
CA LEU A 285 -10.72 -9.98 12.16
C LEU A 285 -11.65 -10.72 11.19
N GLY A 286 -11.39 -12.02 11.01
CA GLY A 286 -12.31 -12.97 10.40
C GLY A 286 -12.80 -14.00 11.41
N LEU A 287 -14.02 -14.48 11.25
CA LEU A 287 -14.58 -15.55 12.07
C LEU A 287 -15.42 -16.52 11.21
N SER A 288 -15.35 -17.80 11.57
CA SER A 288 -16.14 -18.85 10.89
C SER A 288 -16.27 -20.08 11.78
N ASP A 289 -17.35 -20.85 11.62
CA ASP A 289 -17.52 -22.14 12.29
C ASP A 289 -17.17 -23.34 11.39
N HIS A 290 -16.75 -23.09 10.13
CA HIS A 290 -16.49 -24.15 9.15
C HIS A 290 -15.27 -23.89 8.24
N TYR A 291 -14.56 -22.75 8.36
CA TYR A 291 -13.34 -22.51 7.59
C TYR A 291 -12.19 -23.38 8.08
N VAL A 292 -11.53 -24.04 7.14
CA VAL A 292 -10.25 -24.73 7.35
C VAL A 292 -9.23 -23.73 7.87
N TRP A 293 -8.37 -24.17 8.77
CA TRP A 293 -7.25 -23.41 9.26
C TRP A 293 -5.96 -24.14 8.97
N ASP A 294 -5.22 -23.63 8.01
CA ASP A 294 -3.90 -24.09 7.64
C ASP A 294 -2.84 -23.12 8.14
N ALA A 295 -1.67 -23.65 8.51
CA ALA A 295 -0.57 -22.79 8.94
C ALA A 295 0.80 -23.44 8.71
N SER A 296 1.79 -22.58 8.57
CA SER A 296 3.21 -22.92 8.58
C SER A 296 4.02 -21.73 9.08
N SER A 297 5.31 -21.69 8.88
CA SER A 297 6.13 -20.51 9.18
C SER A 297 7.35 -20.43 8.27
N VAL A 298 7.80 -19.22 8.02
CA VAL A 298 8.96 -18.91 7.18
C VAL A 298 10.01 -18.11 7.94
N VAL A 299 11.30 -18.32 7.65
CA VAL A 299 12.37 -17.47 8.19
C VAL A 299 12.36 -16.14 7.45
N VAL A 300 12.07 -15.07 8.15
CA VAL A 300 12.00 -13.71 7.60
C VAL A 300 13.22 -12.85 7.93
N ASP A 301 14.02 -13.28 8.90
CA ASP A 301 15.31 -12.67 9.23
C ASP A 301 16.37 -13.77 9.36
N ALA A 302 17.18 -13.92 8.33
CA ALA A 302 18.23 -14.93 8.29
C ALA A 302 19.36 -14.67 9.32
N SER A 303 19.54 -13.42 9.74
CA SER A 303 20.61 -13.04 10.70
C SER A 303 20.30 -13.50 12.13
N THR A 304 19.04 -13.48 12.51
CA THR A 304 18.56 -13.89 13.84
C THR A 304 17.87 -15.25 13.85
N GLY A 305 17.47 -15.76 12.68
CA GLY A 305 16.64 -16.94 12.53
C GLY A 305 15.16 -16.70 12.89
N ARG A 306 14.73 -15.43 12.98
CA ARG A 306 13.34 -15.07 13.28
C ARG A 306 12.40 -15.58 12.19
N ARG A 307 11.30 -16.18 12.65
CA ARG A 307 10.24 -16.71 11.79
C ARG A 307 8.98 -15.89 11.94
N ALA A 308 8.22 -15.78 10.86
CA ALA A 308 6.83 -15.35 10.87
C ALA A 308 5.92 -16.55 10.60
N SER A 309 4.77 -16.61 11.28
CA SER A 309 3.72 -17.57 10.98
C SER A 309 2.97 -17.11 9.72
N VAL A 310 2.67 -18.06 8.83
CA VAL A 310 1.76 -17.84 7.69
C VAL A 310 0.54 -18.72 7.90
N GLN A 311 -0.66 -18.16 7.67
CA GLN A 311 -1.92 -18.80 8.01
C GLN A 311 -2.97 -18.56 6.93
N ALA A 312 -3.65 -19.60 6.51
CA ALA A 312 -4.78 -19.53 5.60
C ALA A 312 -6.07 -19.94 6.31
N ALA A 313 -7.13 -19.18 6.12
CA ALA A 313 -8.47 -19.45 6.63
C ALA A 313 -9.46 -19.43 5.47
N TYR A 314 -10.10 -20.56 5.17
CA TYR A 314 -10.86 -20.69 3.93
C TYR A 314 -11.93 -21.78 3.96
N ASN A 315 -12.94 -21.66 3.09
CA ASN A 315 -13.85 -22.76 2.80
C ASN A 315 -13.12 -23.87 2.03
N ASP A 316 -13.24 -25.11 2.44
CA ASP A 316 -12.54 -26.27 1.84
C ASP A 316 -12.79 -26.47 0.33
N THR A 317 -13.83 -25.81 -0.22
CA THR A 317 -14.11 -25.78 -1.66
C THR A 317 -13.26 -24.79 -2.44
N ALA A 318 -12.54 -23.88 -1.79
CA ALA A 318 -11.62 -22.93 -2.41
C ALA A 318 -10.29 -23.63 -2.72
N MET A 319 -10.19 -24.20 -3.92
CA MET A 319 -9.10 -25.10 -4.31
C MET A 319 -7.73 -24.41 -4.40
N ASP A 320 -7.68 -23.13 -4.72
CA ASP A 320 -6.48 -22.31 -4.74
C ASP A 320 -5.94 -22.07 -3.33
N TYR A 321 -6.81 -21.97 -2.32
CA TYR A 321 -6.44 -21.77 -0.92
C TYR A 321 -5.72 -22.96 -0.28
N HIS A 322 -5.84 -24.15 -0.85
CA HIS A 322 -5.01 -25.30 -0.43
C HIS A 322 -3.50 -25.06 -0.68
N HIS A 323 -3.14 -24.06 -1.47
CA HIS A 323 -1.78 -23.61 -1.74
C HIS A 323 -1.42 -22.28 -1.06
N MET A 324 -2.37 -21.64 -0.34
CA MET A 324 -2.20 -20.28 0.14
C MET A 324 -1.00 -20.13 1.09
N THR A 325 -0.76 -21.07 1.99
CA THR A 325 0.44 -21.01 2.87
C THR A 325 1.76 -21.10 2.10
N ASP A 326 1.78 -21.73 0.93
CA ASP A 326 2.96 -21.76 0.05
C ASP A 326 3.14 -20.38 -0.65
N TYR A 327 2.04 -19.73 -1.04
CA TYR A 327 2.07 -18.39 -1.63
C TYR A 327 2.57 -17.37 -0.61
N GLU A 328 2.03 -17.38 0.62
CA GLU A 328 2.49 -16.53 1.72
C GLU A 328 3.98 -16.75 2.05
N GLN A 329 4.45 -18.01 2.11
CA GLN A 329 5.87 -18.29 2.34
C GLN A 329 6.75 -17.75 1.21
N SER A 330 6.32 -17.90 -0.04
CA SER A 330 7.02 -17.40 -1.22
C SER A 330 7.11 -15.87 -1.19
N ALA A 331 5.99 -15.19 -0.96
CA ALA A 331 5.91 -13.74 -0.85
C ALA A 331 6.80 -13.21 0.27
N LEU A 332 6.66 -13.73 1.49
CA LEU A 332 7.46 -13.28 2.65
C LEU A 332 8.96 -13.57 2.47
N THR A 333 9.33 -14.66 1.79
CA THR A 333 10.74 -14.96 1.47
C THR A 333 11.30 -13.92 0.50
N PHE A 334 10.55 -13.59 -0.54
CA PHE A 334 10.93 -12.58 -1.53
C PHE A 334 11.03 -11.19 -0.90
N LEU A 335 9.98 -10.76 -0.22
CA LEU A 335 9.90 -9.43 0.38
C LEU A 335 10.98 -9.22 1.45
N SER A 336 11.23 -10.22 2.28
CA SER A 336 12.27 -10.13 3.33
C SER A 336 13.70 -10.23 2.79
N GLY A 337 13.91 -10.95 1.69
CA GLY A 337 15.24 -11.27 1.20
C GLY A 337 15.67 -10.56 -0.07
N GLN A 338 14.72 -10.11 -0.90
CA GLN A 338 15.01 -9.49 -2.19
C GLN A 338 14.53 -8.03 -2.27
N TRP A 339 13.22 -7.79 -2.34
CA TRP A 339 12.62 -6.45 -2.45
C TRP A 339 11.36 -6.34 -1.58
N PRO A 340 11.29 -5.34 -0.69
CA PRO A 340 12.31 -4.33 -0.39
C PRO A 340 13.60 -4.91 0.23
N GLY A 341 13.62 -6.18 0.67
CA GLY A 341 14.77 -6.81 1.32
C GLY A 341 14.95 -6.38 2.78
N VAL A 342 13.85 -5.97 3.41
CA VAL A 342 13.76 -5.67 4.84
C VAL A 342 13.02 -6.84 5.50
N PRO A 343 13.52 -7.41 6.61
CA PRO A 343 12.84 -8.51 7.29
C PRO A 343 11.38 -8.19 7.59
N TYR A 344 10.46 -9.06 7.21
CA TYR A 344 9.02 -8.89 7.47
C TYR A 344 8.79 -8.44 8.92
N PRO A 345 8.15 -7.30 9.17
CA PRO A 345 8.20 -6.69 10.51
C PRO A 345 7.33 -7.42 11.54
N PHE A 346 6.28 -8.09 11.13
CA PHE A 346 5.27 -8.66 12.00
C PHE A 346 5.51 -10.14 12.33
N PRO A 347 4.85 -10.68 13.39
CA PRO A 347 5.02 -12.08 13.81
C PRO A 347 4.26 -13.08 12.93
N LYS A 348 3.26 -12.61 12.20
CA LYS A 348 2.41 -13.46 11.36
C LYS A 348 1.85 -12.70 10.17
N MET A 349 1.39 -13.46 9.16
CA MET A 349 0.44 -13.07 8.12
C MET A 349 -0.70 -14.06 8.09
N THR A 350 -1.91 -13.61 7.76
CA THR A 350 -3.09 -14.47 7.61
C THR A 350 -3.85 -14.03 6.37
N VAL A 351 -4.02 -14.91 5.40
CA VAL A 351 -4.91 -14.70 4.25
C VAL A 351 -6.24 -15.39 4.55
N PHE A 352 -7.29 -14.58 4.64
CA PHE A 352 -8.66 -15.03 4.92
C PHE A 352 -9.48 -14.98 3.63
N GLN A 353 -10.14 -16.10 3.29
CA GLN A 353 -10.99 -16.13 2.11
C GLN A 353 -12.25 -15.27 2.32
N GLY A 354 -12.37 -14.22 1.53
CA GLY A 354 -13.54 -13.38 1.45
C GLY A 354 -13.92 -13.06 0.01
N TYR A 355 -14.23 -11.80 -0.28
CA TYR A 355 -14.67 -11.31 -1.59
C TYR A 355 -13.99 -10.01 -2.01
N ALA A 356 -12.80 -9.74 -1.52
CA ALA A 356 -11.97 -8.61 -1.92
C ALA A 356 -10.58 -9.06 -2.36
N GLY A 357 -9.74 -8.22 -2.86
CA GLY A 357 -8.31 -8.23 -2.76
C GLY A 357 -8.04 -7.02 -1.91
N MET A 358 -7.75 -7.23 -0.61
CA MET A 358 -7.69 -6.15 0.37
C MET A 358 -6.79 -6.50 1.53
N GLU A 359 -5.92 -5.56 1.82
CA GLU A 359 -4.90 -5.63 2.85
C GLU A 359 -5.39 -5.10 4.19
N TYR A 360 -4.79 -5.64 5.25
CA TYR A 360 -4.93 -5.20 6.63
C TYR A 360 -3.64 -5.52 7.40
N PRO A 361 -3.36 -4.85 8.52
CA PRO A 361 -2.18 -5.21 9.30
C PRO A 361 -2.18 -6.69 9.71
N MET A 362 -1.23 -7.47 9.22
CA MET A 362 -1.08 -8.93 9.43
C MET A 362 -2.20 -9.80 8.85
N MET A 363 -3.09 -9.25 8.05
CA MET A 363 -4.21 -9.97 7.43
C MET A 363 -4.43 -9.51 5.99
N ALA A 364 -5.01 -10.37 5.17
CA ALA A 364 -5.60 -10.02 3.88
C ALA A 364 -6.98 -10.70 3.77
N ASN A 365 -7.88 -10.08 3.00
CA ASN A 365 -9.20 -10.61 2.67
C ASN A 365 -9.29 -10.80 1.16
N ASP A 366 -9.01 -12.02 0.67
CA ASP A 366 -8.88 -12.31 -0.75
C ASP A 366 -10.00 -13.21 -1.26
N GLU A 367 -10.36 -13.02 -2.53
CA GLU A 367 -11.25 -13.93 -3.23
C GLU A 367 -10.57 -15.27 -3.56
N THR A 368 -11.38 -16.29 -3.86
CA THR A 368 -10.91 -17.54 -4.47
C THR A 368 -10.95 -17.44 -5.99
N TYR A 369 -9.91 -17.92 -6.66
CA TYR A 369 -9.75 -17.83 -8.10
C TYR A 369 -9.57 -19.22 -8.74
N GLN A 370 -10.18 -19.41 -9.93
CA GLN A 370 -9.95 -20.61 -10.74
C GLN A 370 -8.51 -20.65 -11.30
N ASN A 371 -7.90 -19.49 -11.50
CA ASN A 371 -6.51 -19.37 -11.92
C ASN A 371 -5.61 -19.24 -10.68
N PHE A 372 -4.90 -20.31 -10.34
CA PHE A 372 -4.00 -20.37 -9.18
C PHE A 372 -2.80 -19.40 -9.27
N GLU A 373 -2.38 -19.07 -10.48
CA GLU A 373 -1.33 -18.05 -10.66
C GLU A 373 -1.86 -16.67 -10.35
N PHE A 374 -3.11 -16.39 -10.67
CA PHE A 374 -3.76 -15.13 -10.31
C PHE A 374 -4.04 -15.04 -8.82
N SER A 375 -4.47 -16.13 -8.16
CA SER A 375 -4.61 -16.19 -6.69
C SER A 375 -3.29 -15.90 -5.98
N ARG A 376 -2.18 -16.51 -6.45
CA ARG A 376 -0.83 -16.20 -5.92
C ARG A 376 -0.44 -14.74 -6.12
N PHE A 377 -0.79 -14.17 -7.28
CA PHE A 377 -0.51 -12.78 -7.63
C PHE A 377 -1.23 -11.82 -6.69
N VAL A 378 -2.54 -12.01 -6.46
CA VAL A 378 -3.32 -11.19 -5.53
C VAL A 378 -2.75 -11.31 -4.12
N ALA A 379 -2.56 -12.52 -3.61
CA ALA A 379 -2.02 -12.74 -2.26
C ALA A 379 -0.65 -12.07 -2.06
N GLU A 380 0.23 -12.07 -3.07
CA GLU A 380 1.53 -11.39 -2.96
C GLU A 380 1.38 -9.87 -2.94
N HIS A 381 0.47 -9.32 -3.76
CA HIS A 381 0.15 -7.89 -3.77
C HIS A 381 -0.33 -7.44 -2.40
N GLU A 382 -1.36 -8.10 -1.84
CA GLU A 382 -1.92 -7.77 -0.52
C GLU A 382 -0.91 -7.94 0.63
N ILE A 383 -0.02 -8.93 0.55
CA ILE A 383 1.05 -9.12 1.53
C ILE A 383 2.10 -8.01 1.43
N SER A 384 2.34 -7.46 0.24
CA SER A 384 3.31 -6.37 0.02
C SER A 384 2.94 -5.09 0.75
N HIS A 385 1.63 -4.82 0.94
CA HIS A 385 1.11 -3.71 1.72
C HIS A 385 1.54 -3.72 3.20
N THR A 386 2.08 -4.84 3.69
CA THR A 386 2.72 -4.88 5.00
C THR A 386 3.80 -3.81 5.18
N TYR A 387 4.52 -3.48 4.12
CA TYR A 387 5.59 -2.48 4.16
C TYR A 387 5.07 -1.07 3.88
N PHE A 388 4.14 -0.94 2.96
CA PHE A 388 3.45 0.27 2.55
C PHE A 388 1.96 -0.07 2.41
N PRO A 389 1.06 0.36 3.31
CA PRO A 389 1.22 1.45 4.27
C PRO A 389 1.59 1.02 5.69
N PHE A 390 1.48 -0.27 6.08
CA PHE A 390 1.38 -0.65 7.50
C PHE A 390 2.68 -0.52 8.31
N TYR A 391 3.84 -0.67 7.67
CA TYR A 391 5.12 -0.43 8.32
C TYR A 391 5.56 1.02 8.23
N MET A 392 5.17 1.72 7.16
CA MET A 392 5.61 3.08 6.84
C MET A 392 4.59 4.17 7.20
N GLY A 393 3.36 3.86 7.55
CA GLY A 393 2.32 4.81 7.97
C GLY A 393 1.98 5.85 6.91
N ILE A 394 1.72 5.40 5.68
CA ILE A 394 1.40 6.28 4.55
C ILE A 394 0.05 6.97 4.76
N ASP A 395 -0.05 8.23 4.34
CA ASP A 395 -1.32 8.94 4.15
C ASP A 395 -1.92 8.52 2.81
N GLU A 396 -2.72 7.46 2.84
CA GLU A 396 -3.31 6.88 1.64
C GLU A 396 -4.54 7.67 1.16
N THR A 397 -5.19 8.41 2.03
CA THR A 397 -6.31 9.29 1.64
C THR A 397 -5.87 10.36 0.65
N ARG A 398 -4.60 10.77 0.70
CA ARG A 398 -4.02 11.78 -0.20
C ARG A 398 -2.99 11.20 -1.18
N TYR A 399 -2.20 10.24 -0.76
CA TYR A 399 -1.02 9.78 -1.50
C TYR A 399 -0.98 8.26 -1.65
N GLY A 400 -2.10 7.65 -2.07
CA GLY A 400 -2.25 6.21 -2.29
C GLY A 400 -1.17 5.62 -3.21
N PHE A 401 -0.56 6.43 -4.08
CA PHE A 401 0.58 5.98 -4.89
C PHE A 401 1.82 5.57 -4.08
N MET A 402 1.97 6.05 -2.83
CA MET A 402 3.07 5.64 -1.95
C MET A 402 2.81 4.29 -1.26
N ASP A 403 1.63 3.77 -1.41
CA ASP A 403 1.18 2.46 -1.01
C ASP A 403 1.06 1.54 -2.23
N GLU A 404 0.05 1.68 -3.04
CA GLU A 404 -0.26 0.86 -4.20
C GLU A 404 0.86 0.84 -5.25
N GLY A 405 1.53 1.97 -5.45
CA GLY A 405 2.66 2.06 -6.37
C GLY A 405 3.84 1.19 -5.92
N TRP A 406 4.10 1.06 -4.60
CA TRP A 406 5.11 0.16 -4.08
C TRP A 406 4.66 -1.29 -4.12
N ALA A 407 3.43 -1.61 -3.74
CA ALA A 407 2.88 -2.97 -3.84
C ALA A 407 2.95 -3.46 -5.30
N THR A 408 2.51 -2.64 -6.26
CA THR A 408 2.62 -2.91 -7.71
C THR A 408 4.08 -3.09 -8.18
N THR A 409 5.01 -2.35 -7.60
CA THR A 409 6.44 -2.51 -7.92
C THR A 409 6.98 -3.85 -7.44
N PHE A 410 6.66 -4.24 -6.20
CA PHE A 410 7.08 -5.54 -5.66
C PHE A 410 6.40 -6.69 -6.37
N GLU A 411 5.13 -6.56 -6.74
CA GLU A 411 4.36 -7.47 -7.59
C GLU A 411 5.12 -7.85 -8.88
N LEU A 412 5.56 -6.86 -9.66
CA LEU A 412 6.34 -7.12 -10.87
C LEU A 412 7.67 -7.80 -10.56
N LEU A 413 8.40 -7.30 -9.56
CA LEU A 413 9.70 -7.85 -9.19
C LEU A 413 9.59 -9.29 -8.68
N TYR A 414 8.54 -9.61 -7.94
CA TYR A 414 8.21 -10.96 -7.51
C TYR A 414 7.84 -11.87 -8.70
N ASN A 415 6.94 -11.42 -9.56
CA ASN A 415 6.50 -12.19 -10.71
C ASN A 415 7.67 -12.57 -11.63
N ARG A 416 8.66 -11.69 -11.80
CA ARG A 416 9.91 -12.01 -12.53
C ARG A 416 10.76 -13.10 -11.87
N THR A 417 10.47 -13.52 -10.63
CA THR A 417 11.15 -14.64 -9.97
C THR A 417 10.41 -15.97 -10.08
N VAL A 418 9.10 -15.93 -10.25
CA VAL A 418 8.23 -17.12 -10.23
C VAL A 418 7.71 -17.51 -11.62
N MET A 419 7.87 -16.65 -12.61
CA MET A 419 7.57 -16.92 -14.02
C MET A 419 8.67 -16.37 -14.94
N SER A 420 8.57 -16.57 -16.26
CA SER A 420 9.55 -15.98 -17.19
C SER A 420 9.43 -14.45 -17.17
N ARG A 421 10.56 -13.77 -17.39
CA ARG A 421 10.57 -12.30 -17.43
C ARG A 421 9.56 -11.76 -18.45
N ASP A 422 9.52 -12.34 -19.65
CA ASP A 422 8.60 -11.89 -20.71
C ASP A 422 7.15 -12.04 -20.29
N SER A 423 6.78 -13.17 -19.65
CA SER A 423 5.42 -13.39 -19.14
C SER A 423 5.07 -12.43 -18.01
N ALA A 424 6.00 -12.13 -17.09
CA ALA A 424 5.79 -11.18 -16.02
C ALA A 424 5.60 -9.76 -16.56
N ASP A 425 6.44 -9.36 -17.51
CA ASP A 425 6.39 -8.04 -18.14
C ASP A 425 5.12 -7.88 -19.00
N ASP A 426 4.69 -8.93 -19.72
CA ASP A 426 3.43 -8.94 -20.47
C ASP A 426 2.21 -8.79 -19.56
N PHE A 427 2.18 -9.55 -18.48
CA PHE A 427 1.10 -9.49 -17.50
C PHE A 427 1.01 -8.09 -16.87
N TYR A 428 2.16 -7.54 -16.45
CA TYR A 428 2.24 -6.21 -15.85
C TYR A 428 1.74 -5.11 -16.81
N ARG A 429 2.16 -5.15 -18.09
CA ARG A 429 1.65 -4.20 -19.09
C ARG A 429 0.14 -4.27 -19.23
N GLN A 430 -0.39 -5.48 -19.39
CA GLN A 430 -1.83 -5.69 -19.61
C GLN A 430 -2.67 -5.28 -18.41
N PHE A 431 -2.18 -5.53 -17.20
CA PHE A 431 -2.96 -5.34 -15.99
C PHE A 431 -2.78 -3.95 -15.35
N ARG A 432 -1.55 -3.36 -15.45
CA ARG A 432 -1.21 -2.14 -14.72
C ARG A 432 -0.93 -0.92 -15.60
N VAL A 433 -0.55 -1.09 -16.86
CA VAL A 433 -0.05 0.01 -17.69
C VAL A 433 -1.00 0.38 -18.83
N ASN A 434 -1.52 -0.60 -19.58
CA ASN A 434 -2.30 -0.33 -20.79
C ASN A 434 -3.55 0.49 -20.50
N ASN A 435 -4.22 0.27 -19.36
CA ASN A 435 -5.42 1.02 -19.00
C ASN A 435 -5.17 2.52 -18.86
N TRP A 436 -3.97 2.91 -18.39
CA TRP A 436 -3.58 4.31 -18.34
C TRP A 436 -3.26 4.85 -19.73
N ILE A 437 -2.39 4.17 -20.50
CA ILE A 437 -1.99 4.63 -21.83
C ILE A 437 -3.18 4.70 -22.80
N GLU A 438 -4.18 3.85 -22.64
CA GLU A 438 -5.40 3.80 -23.47
C GLU A 438 -6.54 4.65 -22.88
N ASP A 439 -6.35 5.27 -21.70
CA ASP A 439 -7.35 6.14 -21.10
C ASP A 439 -7.50 7.42 -21.95
N ASN A 440 -8.72 7.79 -22.25
CA ASN A 440 -9.06 8.99 -23.00
C ASN A 440 -9.98 9.92 -22.18
N SER A 441 -9.99 9.76 -20.87
CA SER A 441 -10.71 10.62 -19.94
C SER A 441 -9.95 11.92 -19.69
N ALA A 442 -10.58 12.86 -18.97
CA ALA A 442 -9.92 14.09 -18.54
C ALA A 442 -8.89 13.86 -17.41
N GLU A 443 -8.79 12.64 -16.92
CA GLU A 443 -7.92 12.24 -15.81
C GLU A 443 -6.72 11.40 -16.27
N GLU A 444 -6.54 11.20 -17.60
CA GLU A 444 -5.49 10.34 -18.18
C GLU A 444 -4.08 10.72 -17.73
N ASP A 445 -3.76 12.00 -17.70
CA ASP A 445 -2.41 12.51 -17.43
C ASP A 445 -2.35 13.43 -16.20
N LEU A 446 -3.17 13.19 -15.18
CA LEU A 446 -3.04 13.93 -13.93
C LEU A 446 -1.66 13.68 -13.28
N PRO A 447 -1.01 14.70 -12.72
CA PRO A 447 0.22 14.51 -11.96
C PRO A 447 0.03 13.48 -10.84
N ILE A 448 0.98 12.56 -10.66
CA ILE A 448 0.91 11.53 -9.61
C ILE A 448 0.73 12.14 -8.22
N ILE A 449 1.29 13.33 -7.99
CA ILE A 449 1.22 14.05 -6.70
C ILE A 449 -0.18 14.62 -6.39
N THR A 450 -1.13 14.55 -7.32
CA THR A 450 -2.51 15.02 -7.09
C THR A 450 -3.12 14.21 -5.95
N PRO A 451 -3.66 14.86 -4.89
CA PRO A 451 -4.26 14.13 -3.77
C PRO A 451 -5.44 13.25 -4.21
N GLY A 452 -5.56 12.07 -3.61
CA GLY A 452 -6.57 11.08 -3.97
C GLY A 452 -8.01 11.58 -3.85
N ASP A 453 -8.29 12.45 -2.88
CA ASP A 453 -9.59 13.07 -2.67
C ASP A 453 -9.98 14.12 -3.75
N ASP A 454 -9.02 14.58 -4.55
CA ASP A 454 -9.22 15.53 -5.65
C ASP A 454 -9.45 14.84 -7.02
N ILE A 455 -9.37 13.51 -7.10
CA ILE A 455 -9.47 12.74 -8.36
C ILE A 455 -10.58 11.69 -8.31
N GLY A 456 -11.11 11.34 -9.48
CA GLY A 456 -12.13 10.30 -9.63
C GLY A 456 -11.54 8.90 -9.78
N GLY A 457 -12.41 7.90 -9.90
CA GLY A 457 -11.98 6.50 -9.94
C GLY A 457 -11.05 6.14 -11.10
N ARG A 458 -11.11 6.84 -12.25
CA ARG A 458 -10.15 6.65 -13.35
C ARG A 458 -8.77 7.17 -12.98
N GLY A 459 -8.69 8.40 -12.48
CA GLY A 459 -7.46 9.02 -12.04
C GLY A 459 -6.80 8.27 -10.89
N LEU A 460 -7.58 7.75 -9.94
CA LEU A 460 -7.07 6.88 -8.87
C LEU A 460 -6.41 5.63 -9.48
N GLY A 461 -7.11 4.88 -10.33
CA GLY A 461 -6.55 3.70 -10.97
C GLY A 461 -5.28 3.97 -11.78
N ASN A 462 -5.18 5.14 -12.44
CA ASN A 462 -3.98 5.52 -13.19
C ASN A 462 -2.83 5.91 -12.25
N ASN A 463 -3.11 6.76 -11.24
CA ASN A 463 -2.09 7.44 -10.44
C ASN A 463 -1.60 6.64 -9.23
N GLU A 464 -2.32 5.62 -8.78
CA GLU A 464 -1.94 4.85 -7.58
C GLU A 464 -1.13 3.59 -7.92
N TYR A 465 -1.35 2.93 -9.05
CA TYR A 465 -0.79 1.62 -9.39
C TYR A 465 0.37 1.67 -10.42
N GLY A 466 0.05 1.52 -11.70
CA GLY A 466 1.02 1.30 -12.76
C GLY A 466 1.93 2.49 -13.02
N LYS A 467 1.38 3.69 -13.11
CA LYS A 467 2.13 4.92 -13.42
C LYS A 467 3.21 5.24 -12.36
N PRO A 468 2.91 5.27 -11.04
CA PRO A 468 3.96 5.45 -10.02
C PRO A 468 4.92 4.26 -9.93
N SER A 469 4.46 3.03 -10.14
CA SER A 469 5.34 1.86 -10.20
C SER A 469 6.38 1.99 -11.33
N LEU A 470 5.98 2.47 -12.50
CA LEU A 470 6.94 2.76 -13.60
C LEU A 470 7.96 3.83 -13.20
N ALA A 471 7.55 4.86 -12.44
CA ALA A 471 8.48 5.86 -11.90
C ALA A 471 9.49 5.24 -10.95
N TYR A 472 9.05 4.37 -10.02
CA TYR A 472 9.95 3.66 -9.09
C TYR A 472 10.90 2.70 -9.81
N LEU A 473 10.42 1.98 -10.83
CA LEU A 473 11.26 1.12 -11.66
C LEU A 473 12.24 1.93 -12.53
N SER A 474 11.84 3.12 -12.98
CA SER A 474 12.70 4.02 -13.75
C SER A 474 13.82 4.60 -12.89
N VAL A 475 13.53 5.07 -11.66
CA VAL A 475 14.59 5.52 -10.75
C VAL A 475 15.47 4.36 -10.25
N LYS A 476 14.93 3.15 -10.16
CA LYS A 476 15.71 1.94 -9.89
C LYS A 476 16.75 1.68 -10.99
N ASP A 477 16.36 1.80 -12.24
CA ASP A 477 17.27 1.69 -13.38
C ASP A 477 18.29 2.84 -13.40
N LEU A 478 17.86 4.07 -13.13
CA LEU A 478 18.72 5.26 -13.03
C LEU A 478 19.84 5.12 -11.99
N LEU A 479 19.53 4.54 -10.83
CA LEU A 479 20.46 4.41 -9.71
C LEU A 479 21.24 3.07 -9.74
N GLY A 480 20.69 2.06 -10.38
CA GLY A 480 21.12 0.67 -10.28
C GLY A 480 20.68 0.03 -8.95
N ASP A 481 20.61 -1.30 -8.93
CA ASP A 481 20.02 -2.08 -7.83
C ASP A 481 20.61 -1.79 -6.46
N ASP A 482 21.94 -1.69 -6.34
CA ASP A 482 22.61 -1.52 -5.05
C ASP A 482 22.33 -0.15 -4.42
N LEU A 483 22.42 0.92 -5.22
CA LEU A 483 22.18 2.28 -4.71
C LEU A 483 20.68 2.52 -4.46
N PHE A 484 19.81 2.01 -5.34
CA PHE A 484 18.37 2.08 -5.15
C PHE A 484 17.97 1.36 -3.85
N ARG A 485 18.45 0.14 -3.60
CA ARG A 485 18.21 -0.61 -2.36
C ARG A 485 18.67 0.18 -1.13
N LYS A 486 19.86 0.79 -1.20
CA LYS A 486 20.36 1.63 -0.11
C LYS A 486 19.46 2.83 0.15
N CYS A 487 18.92 3.48 -0.90
CA CYS A 487 18.00 4.60 -0.78
C CYS A 487 16.66 4.14 -0.16
N LEU A 488 16.10 3.03 -0.64
CA LEU A 488 14.84 2.48 -0.12
C LEU A 488 14.97 2.08 1.35
N HIS A 489 16.02 1.33 1.72
CA HIS A 489 16.26 0.97 3.12
C HIS A 489 16.44 2.19 4.01
N GLY A 490 17.19 3.20 3.54
CA GLY A 490 17.40 4.41 4.32
C GLY A 490 16.13 5.25 4.48
N PHE A 491 15.24 5.27 3.47
CA PHE A 491 13.91 5.87 3.61
C PHE A 491 13.08 5.12 4.65
N MET A 492 13.02 3.80 4.55
CA MET A 492 12.28 2.96 5.50
C MET A 492 12.84 3.07 6.93
N GLU A 493 14.18 3.11 7.11
CA GLU A 493 14.81 3.29 8.43
C GLU A 493 14.42 4.63 9.08
N ARG A 494 14.28 5.69 8.30
CA ARG A 494 13.91 7.03 8.79
C ARG A 494 12.46 7.12 9.22
N TRP A 495 11.58 6.44 8.50
CA TRP A 495 10.16 6.73 8.55
C TRP A 495 9.25 5.59 9.00
N HIS A 496 9.73 4.35 9.17
CA HIS A 496 8.88 3.29 9.72
C HIS A 496 8.28 3.69 11.08
N GLY A 497 7.04 3.32 11.30
CA GLY A 497 6.28 3.71 12.49
C GLY A 497 5.98 5.22 12.58
N LYS A 498 6.06 5.94 11.45
CA LYS A 498 5.79 7.38 11.33
C LYS A 498 5.00 7.65 10.05
N HIS A 499 4.69 8.92 9.81
CA HIS A 499 3.90 9.38 8.68
C HIS A 499 4.76 10.14 7.66
N PRO A 500 5.43 9.44 6.71
CA PRO A 500 6.17 10.09 5.65
C PRO A 500 5.24 10.67 4.59
N LEU A 501 5.65 11.80 4.03
CA LEU A 501 5.02 12.39 2.85
C LEU A 501 5.89 12.14 1.60
N PRO A 502 5.36 12.36 0.38
CA PRO A 502 6.13 12.20 -0.86
C PRO A 502 7.48 12.94 -0.86
N TRP A 503 7.53 14.14 -0.31
CA TRP A 503 8.78 14.93 -0.21
C TRP A 503 9.82 14.29 0.70
N ASP A 504 9.40 13.60 1.76
CA ASP A 504 10.31 12.87 2.65
C ASP A 504 10.95 11.68 1.93
N PHE A 505 10.19 11.03 1.05
CA PHE A 505 10.69 10.01 0.14
C PHE A 505 11.67 10.60 -0.87
N PHE A 506 11.33 11.66 -1.59
CA PHE A 506 12.19 12.29 -2.59
C PHE A 506 13.51 12.77 -1.98
N TYR A 507 13.46 13.47 -0.86
CA TYR A 507 14.65 13.98 -0.18
C TYR A 507 15.48 12.86 0.48
N SER A 508 14.86 11.77 0.93
CA SER A 508 15.60 10.60 1.38
C SER A 508 16.44 10.01 0.24
N PHE A 509 15.85 9.85 -0.94
CA PHE A 509 16.56 9.37 -2.11
C PHE A 509 17.67 10.33 -2.55
N ASN A 510 17.39 11.63 -2.61
CA ASN A 510 18.40 12.65 -2.95
C ASN A 510 19.59 12.59 -1.98
N SER A 511 19.33 12.64 -0.68
CA SER A 511 20.39 12.71 0.33
C SER A 511 21.21 11.43 0.43
N ILE A 512 20.59 10.25 0.31
CA ILE A 512 21.28 8.96 0.43
C ILE A 512 22.06 8.64 -0.85
N SER A 513 21.49 8.93 -2.03
CA SER A 513 22.19 8.74 -3.30
C SER A 513 23.33 9.74 -3.51
N GLY A 514 23.27 10.91 -2.82
CA GLY A 514 24.17 12.03 -3.05
C GLY A 514 23.98 12.71 -4.41
N LYS A 515 22.82 12.50 -5.04
CA LYS A 515 22.45 13.07 -6.33
C LYS A 515 21.27 14.03 -6.15
N ASN A 516 21.21 15.07 -6.97
CA ASN A 516 19.99 15.85 -7.11
C ASN A 516 19.08 15.16 -8.15
N LEU A 517 18.01 14.53 -7.68
CA LEU A 517 17.02 13.87 -8.51
C LEU A 517 15.77 14.73 -8.73
N ASP A 518 15.76 16.00 -8.33
CA ASP A 518 14.59 16.88 -8.43
C ASP A 518 14.07 16.99 -9.86
N TRP A 519 14.96 16.93 -10.88
CA TRP A 519 14.59 16.92 -12.29
C TRP A 519 13.73 15.70 -12.64
N PHE A 520 14.07 14.53 -12.06
CA PHE A 520 13.36 13.27 -12.26
C PHE A 520 12.00 13.30 -11.54
N TRP A 521 12.02 13.71 -10.26
CA TRP A 521 10.79 13.81 -9.48
C TRP A 521 9.80 14.81 -10.07
N ASN A 522 10.27 15.98 -10.55
CA ASN A 522 9.41 16.97 -11.21
C ASN A 522 8.74 16.42 -12.47
N ALA A 523 9.47 15.68 -13.30
CA ALA A 523 8.90 15.06 -14.48
C ALA A 523 7.84 14.00 -14.13
N TRP A 524 8.17 13.03 -13.28
CA TRP A 524 7.26 11.92 -12.99
C TRP A 524 6.06 12.30 -12.10
N PHE A 525 6.28 13.11 -11.08
CA PHE A 525 5.26 13.31 -10.03
C PHE A 525 4.50 14.64 -10.15
N PHE A 526 5.06 15.66 -10.79
CA PHE A 526 4.49 17.00 -10.80
C PHE A 526 4.08 17.50 -12.20
N SER A 527 4.25 16.70 -13.25
CA SER A 527 3.87 17.05 -14.61
C SER A 527 2.64 16.28 -15.10
N HIS A 528 2.12 16.72 -16.24
CA HIS A 528 1.10 16.03 -17.04
C HIS A 528 1.74 15.19 -18.17
N ASP A 529 2.99 14.79 -17.99
CA ASP A 529 3.75 14.07 -18.99
C ASP A 529 3.27 12.60 -19.11
N TYR A 530 3.67 11.96 -20.19
CA TYR A 530 3.38 10.57 -20.51
C TYR A 530 4.59 9.91 -21.22
N ILE A 531 4.45 8.70 -21.69
CA ILE A 531 5.54 7.98 -22.38
C ILE A 531 5.29 8.03 -23.88
N ASP A 532 6.15 8.77 -24.60
CA ASP A 532 6.20 8.84 -26.07
C ASP A 532 7.63 9.23 -26.47
N LEU A 533 8.35 8.30 -27.04
CA LEU A 533 9.72 8.45 -27.54
C LEU A 533 9.77 8.22 -29.04
N ALA A 534 10.59 8.97 -29.74
CA ALA A 534 10.80 8.79 -31.18
C ALA A 534 12.26 8.61 -31.55
N VAL A 535 12.56 7.74 -32.54
CA VAL A 535 13.85 7.73 -33.22
C VAL A 535 13.84 8.76 -34.34
N SER A 536 14.29 9.98 -34.02
CA SER A 536 14.20 11.11 -34.95
C SER A 536 15.25 11.10 -36.08
N ASN A 537 16.43 10.53 -35.81
CA ASN A 537 17.50 10.43 -36.83
C ASN A 537 18.53 9.36 -36.47
N VAL A 538 19.13 8.74 -37.51
CA VAL A 538 20.28 7.84 -37.39
C VAL A 538 21.31 8.25 -38.43
N GLN A 539 22.50 8.67 -37.99
CA GLN A 539 23.54 9.18 -38.90
C GLN A 539 24.92 8.59 -38.61
N ASN A 540 25.74 8.47 -39.67
CA ASN A 540 27.14 8.10 -39.54
C ASN A 540 28.02 9.35 -39.45
N ARG A 541 28.80 9.47 -38.39
CA ARG A 541 29.77 10.55 -38.18
C ARG A 541 31.19 9.99 -38.13
N GLY A 542 31.85 10.01 -39.30
CA GLY A 542 33.27 9.61 -39.36
C GLY A 542 33.53 8.13 -39.08
N GLY A 543 32.55 7.26 -39.31
CA GLY A 543 32.61 5.83 -39.07
C GLY A 543 31.92 5.33 -37.81
N ASP A 544 31.48 6.23 -36.94
CA ASP A 544 30.64 5.89 -35.77
C ASP A 544 29.19 6.29 -36.05
N TRP A 545 28.26 5.43 -35.64
CA TRP A 545 26.83 5.69 -35.75
C TRP A 545 26.29 6.36 -34.51
N GLU A 546 25.45 7.38 -34.72
CA GLU A 546 24.77 8.14 -33.67
C GLU A 546 23.25 8.09 -33.93
N VAL A 547 22.49 7.76 -32.87
CA VAL A 547 21.02 7.75 -32.85
C VAL A 547 20.55 8.98 -32.12
N HIS A 548 19.65 9.73 -32.70
CA HIS A 548 18.98 10.86 -32.06
C HIS A 548 17.58 10.46 -31.69
N LEU A 549 17.22 10.76 -30.44
CA LEU A 549 15.91 10.49 -29.87
C LEU A 549 15.24 11.80 -29.48
N ASP A 550 13.97 11.89 -29.72
CA ASP A 550 13.09 12.92 -29.17
C ASP A 550 12.21 12.27 -28.07
N ASN A 551 12.12 12.92 -26.92
CA ASN A 551 11.18 12.58 -25.85
C ASN A 551 9.97 13.50 -26.00
N ILE A 552 8.93 13.01 -26.65
CA ILE A 552 7.72 13.76 -26.99
C ILE A 552 6.81 13.85 -25.77
N GLY A 553 6.66 12.75 -25.05
CA GLY A 553 5.76 12.63 -23.91
C GLY A 553 6.30 13.27 -22.63
N GLY A 554 7.63 13.40 -22.46
CA GLY A 554 8.26 14.11 -21.36
C GLY A 554 8.79 13.22 -20.23
N PHE A 555 8.22 12.05 -19.94
CA PHE A 555 8.72 11.18 -18.89
C PHE A 555 10.12 10.64 -19.16
N PRO A 556 11.07 10.77 -18.21
CA PRO A 556 12.41 10.23 -18.33
C PRO A 556 12.40 8.71 -18.05
N VAL A 557 12.18 7.93 -19.11
CA VAL A 557 12.21 6.45 -19.06
C VAL A 557 13.54 5.89 -19.52
N PRO A 558 13.91 4.65 -19.15
CA PRO A 558 15.02 3.92 -19.77
C PRO A 558 14.79 3.73 -21.26
N VAL A 559 15.87 3.63 -22.01
CA VAL A 559 15.83 3.44 -23.48
C VAL A 559 16.54 2.15 -23.86
N ASP A 560 15.84 1.27 -24.53
CA ASP A 560 16.39 0.10 -25.20
C ASP A 560 16.27 0.25 -26.71
N LEU A 561 17.41 0.24 -27.43
CA LEU A 561 17.46 0.33 -28.88
C LEU A 561 17.84 -1.03 -29.48
N LEU A 562 16.97 -1.60 -30.30
CA LEU A 562 17.31 -2.73 -31.18
C LEU A 562 17.94 -2.19 -32.47
N VAL A 563 19.26 -2.33 -32.59
CA VAL A 563 20.00 -1.93 -33.76
C VAL A 563 20.15 -3.13 -34.70
N THR A 564 19.64 -3.01 -35.92
CA THR A 564 19.79 -4.02 -36.98
C THR A 564 20.85 -3.55 -38.01
N TYR A 565 21.86 -4.36 -38.21
CA TYR A 565 22.91 -4.07 -39.20
C TYR A 565 22.56 -4.62 -40.60
N THR A 566 23.24 -4.10 -41.61
CA THR A 566 23.04 -4.55 -43.01
C THR A 566 23.44 -6.00 -43.27
N ASP A 567 24.30 -6.58 -42.39
CA ASP A 567 24.66 -8.01 -42.44
C ASP A 567 23.62 -8.92 -41.77
N GLY A 568 22.50 -8.36 -41.27
CA GLY A 568 21.41 -9.07 -40.59
C GLY A 568 21.66 -9.35 -39.12
N SER A 569 22.81 -9.01 -38.55
CA SER A 569 23.06 -9.12 -37.12
C SER A 569 22.34 -8.00 -36.35
N THR A 570 22.00 -8.25 -35.08
CA THR A 570 21.35 -7.28 -34.20
C THR A 570 22.13 -7.08 -32.91
N VAL A 571 21.93 -5.94 -32.24
CA VAL A 571 22.40 -5.66 -30.91
C VAL A 571 21.37 -4.79 -30.19
N THR A 572 21.17 -5.05 -28.91
CA THR A 572 20.37 -4.14 -28.03
C THR A 572 21.32 -3.21 -27.28
N VAL A 573 21.01 -1.92 -27.32
CA VAL A 573 21.76 -0.87 -26.62
C VAL A 573 20.87 -0.25 -25.57
N HIS A 574 21.20 -0.50 -24.31
CA HIS A 574 20.48 0.06 -23.16
C HIS A 574 21.06 1.40 -22.71
N ARG A 575 20.21 2.32 -22.29
CA ARG A 575 20.54 3.58 -21.60
C ARG A 575 19.55 3.82 -20.47
N THR A 576 20.10 4.15 -19.30
CA THR A 576 19.31 4.57 -18.15
C THR A 576 18.65 5.93 -18.38
N PRO A 577 17.66 6.34 -17.60
CA PRO A 577 17.04 7.66 -17.66
C PRO A 577 18.00 8.86 -17.56
N ALA A 578 19.23 8.64 -17.11
CA ALA A 578 20.27 9.68 -17.02
C ALA A 578 20.53 10.42 -18.34
N ILE A 579 20.18 9.84 -19.49
CA ILE A 579 20.33 10.51 -20.79
C ILE A 579 19.43 11.75 -20.93
N TRP A 580 18.36 11.85 -20.13
CA TRP A 580 17.40 12.96 -20.13
C TRP A 580 17.73 14.08 -19.13
N GLU A 581 18.73 13.89 -18.26
CA GLU A 581 19.05 14.85 -17.18
C GLU A 581 19.48 16.23 -17.71
N GLN A 582 20.20 16.28 -18.82
CA GLN A 582 20.72 17.53 -19.40
C GLN A 582 19.76 18.21 -20.37
N ASP A 583 19.03 17.40 -21.12
CA ASP A 583 18.00 17.85 -22.07
C ASP A 583 16.82 16.86 -21.96
N PRO A 584 15.70 17.27 -21.32
CA PRO A 584 14.56 16.39 -21.13
C PRO A 584 13.84 16.04 -22.45
N ALA A 585 14.04 16.82 -23.51
CA ALA A 585 13.35 16.64 -24.80
C ALA A 585 14.17 15.84 -25.80
N ARG A 586 15.50 15.74 -25.66
CA ARG A 586 16.36 15.15 -26.71
C ARG A 586 17.56 14.43 -26.13
N ALA A 587 17.89 13.30 -26.76
CA ALA A 587 19.11 12.58 -26.46
C ALA A 587 19.85 12.14 -27.72
N SER A 588 21.17 11.96 -27.61
CA SER A 588 22.00 11.38 -28.65
C SER A 588 22.79 10.21 -28.10
N ILE A 589 22.71 9.05 -28.79
CA ILE A 589 23.34 7.81 -28.36
C ILE A 589 24.37 7.36 -29.43
N ALA A 590 25.64 7.36 -29.05
CA ALA A 590 26.68 6.76 -29.86
C ALA A 590 26.61 5.22 -29.76
N LEU A 591 26.55 4.53 -30.91
CA LEU A 591 26.45 3.06 -30.95
C LEU A 591 27.79 2.36 -30.73
N GLY A 592 28.93 3.06 -30.89
CA GLY A 592 30.27 2.49 -30.77
C GLY A 592 30.56 1.37 -31.80
N SER A 593 29.82 1.34 -32.88
CA SER A 593 29.92 0.32 -33.92
C SER A 593 30.25 0.92 -35.29
N LYS A 594 31.18 0.27 -36.01
CA LYS A 594 31.53 0.62 -37.37
C LYS A 594 30.71 -0.16 -38.41
N LYS A 595 29.90 -1.12 -38.02
CA LYS A 595 29.04 -1.87 -38.93
C LYS A 595 27.96 -0.94 -39.51
N SER A 596 27.64 -1.11 -40.76
CA SER A 596 26.56 -0.36 -41.41
C SER A 596 25.21 -0.69 -40.75
N VAL A 597 24.56 0.32 -40.21
CA VAL A 597 23.23 0.20 -39.63
C VAL A 597 22.17 0.17 -40.73
N ARG A 598 21.21 -0.72 -40.61
CA ARG A 598 20.04 -0.83 -41.48
C ARG A 598 18.83 -0.12 -40.87
N SER A 599 18.55 -0.43 -39.61
CA SER A 599 17.44 0.20 -38.86
C SER A 599 17.74 0.26 -37.36
N VAL A 600 17.07 1.17 -36.67
CA VAL A 600 17.04 1.27 -35.24
C VAL A 600 15.59 1.33 -34.78
N THR A 601 15.23 0.51 -33.81
CA THR A 601 13.87 0.43 -33.25
C THR A 601 13.92 0.56 -31.75
N LEU A 602 13.05 1.38 -31.14
CA LEU A 602 12.80 1.44 -29.70
C LEU A 602 12.13 0.14 -29.24
N VAL A 603 12.57 -0.39 -28.10
CA VAL A 603 11.98 -1.56 -27.46
C VAL A 603 11.52 -1.15 -26.06
N HIS A 604 10.24 -0.97 -25.89
CA HIS A 604 9.69 -0.29 -24.71
C HIS A 604 9.63 -1.17 -23.45
N GLY A 605 9.66 -2.52 -23.58
CA GLY A 605 9.53 -3.41 -22.43
C GLY A 605 8.22 -3.15 -21.67
N ILE A 606 8.33 -2.72 -20.42
CA ILE A 606 7.16 -2.35 -19.57
C ILE A 606 6.72 -0.90 -19.76
N TYR A 607 7.54 -0.04 -20.37
CA TYR A 607 7.26 1.38 -20.59
C TYR A 607 6.51 1.56 -21.91
N VAL A 608 5.20 1.26 -21.91
CA VAL A 608 4.37 1.30 -23.12
C VAL A 608 4.36 2.71 -23.70
N ASP A 609 4.66 2.80 -25.01
CA ASP A 609 4.70 4.06 -25.75
C ASP A 609 3.31 4.41 -26.31
N ALA A 610 2.95 5.69 -26.27
CA ALA A 610 1.65 6.17 -26.73
C ALA A 610 1.55 6.21 -28.28
N ASP A 611 2.69 6.34 -29.01
CA ASP A 611 2.73 6.33 -30.48
C ASP A 611 3.84 5.44 -31.05
N ALA A 612 3.58 4.15 -31.14
CA ALA A 612 4.54 3.19 -31.69
C ALA A 612 4.89 3.42 -33.19
N ALA A 613 4.24 4.35 -33.88
CA ALA A 613 4.52 4.61 -35.31
C ALA A 613 5.84 5.36 -35.54
N ASN A 614 6.38 6.02 -34.52
CA ASN A 614 7.62 6.80 -34.54
C ASN A 614 8.84 6.05 -33.96
N ASP A 615 8.67 4.80 -33.54
CA ASP A 615 9.68 3.98 -32.87
C ASP A 615 10.84 3.52 -33.78
N THR A 616 10.61 3.43 -35.07
CA THR A 616 11.56 2.83 -35.98
C THR A 616 12.08 3.82 -37.01
N PHE A 617 13.41 3.90 -37.12
CA PHE A 617 14.09 4.63 -38.18
C PHE A 617 14.84 3.67 -39.13
N GLU A 618 14.48 3.72 -40.42
CA GLU A 618 15.18 2.99 -41.48
C GLU A 618 16.27 3.88 -42.10
N VAL A 619 17.53 3.39 -42.09
CA VAL A 619 18.66 4.10 -42.71
C VAL A 619 18.59 3.90 -44.22
N LYS A 620 18.54 5.01 -44.96
CA LYS A 620 18.43 5.03 -46.43
C LYS A 620 19.79 4.92 -47.11
#